data_56912ac1aa9901f921fab840297ba862
#
_entry.id   56912ac1aa9901f921fab840297ba862
#
_cell.length_a   1.000
_cell.length_b   1.000
_cell.length_c   1.000
_cell.angle_alpha   90.00
_cell.angle_beta   90.00
_cell.angle_gamma   90.00
#
_symmetry.space_group_name_H-M   'P 1'
#
loop_
_entity.id
_entity.type
_entity.pdbx_description
1 polymer ?
#
loop_
_entity_poly.entity_id
_entity_poly.type
_entity_poly.pdbx_seq_one_letter_code
_entity_poly.pdbx_strand_id
1 'polypeptide(L)'
;MLSIVLSRRDFREFDQIISCYTKEKGKAELLARGVKKITSKNSAHLEPFSFVDIEIAPGKGIDHLTKVQPINYFVNIRQDLQKSLSAGYVVSFLDKILHVGEKDERIFFLTLGWLENLNLQLTTYNLWLTDGFIVKLLNCLGYDITQVSG
;
A
#
# COMPACT_ATOMS: atom_id res chain seq x y z
N MET A 1 -14.03 3.24 1.58
CA MET A 1 -13.18 3.07 0.37
C MET A 1 -12.04 2.13 0.71
N LEU A 2 -11.93 1.03 0.00
CA LEU A 2 -10.86 0.05 0.21
C LEU A 2 -9.53 0.61 -0.24
N SER A 3 -8.49 0.39 0.54
CA SER A 3 -7.18 0.98 0.29
C SER A 3 -6.05 0.12 0.83
N ILE A 4 -4.91 0.17 0.14
CA ILE A 4 -3.65 -0.40 0.61
C ILE A 4 -2.71 0.76 0.94
N VAL A 5 -2.17 0.78 2.15
CA VAL A 5 -1.24 1.83 2.56
C VAL A 5 0.11 1.60 1.88
N LEU A 6 0.62 2.61 1.17
CA LEU A 6 1.90 2.52 0.46
C LEU A 6 3.04 3.10 1.27
N SER A 7 2.85 4.26 1.87
CA SER A 7 3.88 4.93 2.66
C SER A 7 3.26 5.93 3.63
N ARG A 8 4.07 6.34 4.57
CA ARG A 8 3.72 7.42 5.51
C ARG A 8 4.95 8.29 5.74
N ARG A 9 4.76 9.61 5.80
CA ARG A 9 5.85 10.53 6.07
C ARG A 9 5.41 11.65 7.00
N ASP A 10 6.34 12.14 7.82
CA ASP A 10 6.07 13.26 8.73
C ASP A 10 5.80 14.53 7.93
N PHE A 11 4.84 15.33 8.41
CA PHE A 11 4.47 16.58 7.76
C PHE A 11 4.52 17.75 8.73
N ARG A 12 3.87 17.63 9.87
CA ARG A 12 3.92 18.60 10.99
C ARG A 12 4.26 17.84 12.25
N GLU A 13 4.31 18.55 13.39
CA GLU A 13 4.69 17.93 14.66
C GLU A 13 3.94 16.64 14.97
N PHE A 14 2.62 16.63 14.75
CA PHE A 14 1.78 15.46 15.05
C PHE A 14 1.08 14.88 13.82
N ASP A 15 1.34 15.41 12.64
CA ASP A 15 0.64 15.03 11.41
C ASP A 15 1.56 14.22 10.49
N GLN A 16 0.93 13.44 9.62
CA GLN A 16 1.64 12.72 8.56
C GLN A 16 0.86 12.82 7.25
N ILE A 17 1.57 12.67 6.15
CA ILE A 17 0.97 12.44 4.85
C ILE A 17 1.05 10.94 4.57
N ILE A 18 -0.11 10.34 4.29
CA ILE A 18 -0.25 8.91 4.01
C ILE A 18 -0.50 8.75 2.52
N SER A 19 0.36 7.97 1.87
CA SER A 19 0.15 7.58 0.48
C SER A 19 -0.58 6.24 0.47
N CYS A 20 -1.72 6.19 -0.20
CA CYS A 20 -2.57 5.00 -0.30
C CYS A 20 -2.86 4.68 -1.75
N TYR A 21 -3.04 3.40 -2.05
CA TYR A 21 -3.63 2.98 -3.32
C TYR A 21 -5.08 2.56 -3.07
N THR A 22 -6.00 3.39 -3.52
CA THR A 22 -7.43 3.16 -3.32
C THR A 22 -8.03 2.43 -4.52
N LYS A 23 -8.99 1.56 -4.25
CA LYS A 23 -9.70 0.84 -5.30
C LYS A 23 -10.44 1.79 -6.24
N GLU A 24 -11.08 2.82 -5.70
CA GLU A 24 -12.00 3.68 -6.44
C GLU A 24 -11.35 4.88 -7.10
N LYS A 25 -10.27 5.40 -6.50
CA LYS A 25 -9.64 6.64 -6.96
C LYS A 25 -8.16 6.50 -7.34
N GLY A 26 -7.60 5.29 -7.25
CA GLY A 26 -6.19 5.08 -7.49
C GLY A 26 -5.31 5.63 -6.37
N LYS A 27 -4.09 6.03 -6.69
CA LYS A 27 -3.17 6.58 -5.70
C LYS A 27 -3.69 7.91 -5.15
N ALA A 28 -3.69 8.03 -3.83
CA ALA A 28 -4.08 9.25 -3.13
C ALA A 28 -3.06 9.57 -2.04
N GLU A 29 -2.73 10.86 -1.90
CA GLU A 29 -1.93 11.36 -0.80
C GLU A 29 -2.85 12.14 0.15
N LEU A 30 -2.91 11.71 1.42
CA LEU A 30 -3.90 12.16 2.38
C LEU A 30 -3.24 12.69 3.63
N LEU A 31 -3.77 13.79 4.17
CA LEU A 31 -3.31 14.34 5.44
C LEU A 31 -3.98 13.59 6.59
N ALA A 32 -3.18 12.96 7.44
CA ALA A 32 -3.62 12.31 8.68
C ALA A 32 -3.26 13.22 9.86
N ARG A 33 -4.24 14.00 10.34
CA ARG A 33 -4.06 14.94 11.42
C ARG A 33 -3.91 14.23 12.77
N GLY A 34 -2.94 14.66 13.56
CA GLY A 34 -2.74 14.18 14.92
C GLY A 34 -2.36 12.71 15.03
N VAL A 35 -2.02 12.06 13.93
CA VAL A 35 -1.75 10.61 13.90
C VAL A 35 -0.52 10.22 14.73
N LYS A 36 0.41 11.14 14.94
CA LYS A 36 1.60 10.93 15.77
C LYS A 36 1.37 11.16 17.26
N LYS A 37 0.20 11.65 17.66
CA LYS A 37 -0.15 11.80 19.08
C LYS A 37 -0.27 10.43 19.73
N ILE A 38 0.17 10.31 20.98
CA ILE A 38 0.07 9.07 21.77
C ILE A 38 -1.38 8.59 21.85
N THR A 39 -2.34 9.49 21.86
CA THR A 39 -3.77 9.21 21.92
C THR A 39 -4.37 8.79 20.57
N SER A 40 -3.60 8.79 19.50
CA SER A 40 -4.11 8.44 18.17
C SER A 40 -4.53 6.98 18.11
N LYS A 41 -5.78 6.74 17.70
CA LYS A 41 -6.31 5.40 17.49
C LYS A 41 -5.98 4.85 16.10
N ASN A 42 -5.60 5.71 15.16
CA ASN A 42 -5.41 5.34 13.76
C ASN A 42 -3.97 4.99 13.40
N SER A 43 -3.01 5.38 14.22
CA SER A 43 -1.60 5.27 13.87
C SER A 43 -1.18 3.83 13.54
N ALA A 44 -1.61 2.87 14.34
CA ALA A 44 -1.25 1.47 14.13
C ALA A 44 -1.84 0.87 12.85
N HIS A 45 -2.96 1.42 12.38
CA HIS A 45 -3.64 0.93 11.17
C HIS A 45 -3.03 1.47 9.88
N LEU A 46 -2.13 2.44 9.98
CA LEU A 46 -1.54 3.13 8.82
C LEU A 46 -0.11 2.67 8.52
N GLU A 47 0.30 1.54 9.05
CA GLU A 47 1.59 0.96 8.68
C GLU A 47 1.58 0.53 7.20
N PRO A 48 2.69 0.70 6.47
CA PRO A 48 2.76 0.28 5.07
C PRO A 48 2.30 -1.15 4.86
N PHE A 49 1.74 -1.43 3.71
CA PHE A 49 1.08 -2.65 3.23
C PHE A 49 -0.12 -3.13 4.08
N SER A 50 -0.64 -2.31 4.98
CA SER A 50 -1.92 -2.61 5.64
C SER A 50 -3.08 -2.45 4.66
N PHE A 51 -4.06 -3.36 4.74
CA PHE A 51 -5.30 -3.26 3.98
C PHE A 51 -6.38 -2.68 4.91
N VAL A 52 -6.94 -1.55 4.50
CA VAL A 52 -7.83 -0.74 5.34
C VAL A 52 -9.03 -0.25 4.55
N ASP A 53 -10.10 0.10 5.28
CA ASP A 53 -11.23 0.85 4.74
C ASP A 53 -11.12 2.28 5.27
N ILE A 54 -11.09 3.26 4.37
CA ILE A 54 -10.85 4.66 4.72
C ILE A 54 -12.00 5.56 4.30
N GLU A 55 -12.16 6.66 5.03
CA GLU A 55 -12.99 7.79 4.64
C GLU A 55 -12.11 9.01 4.40
N ILE A 56 -12.41 9.74 3.34
CA ILE A 56 -11.67 10.92 2.90
C ILE A 56 -12.60 12.12 2.90
N ALA A 57 -12.13 13.23 3.44
CA ALA A 57 -12.82 14.51 3.37
C ALA A 57 -12.01 15.50 2.51
N PRO A 58 -12.67 16.30 1.67
CA PRO A 58 -11.97 17.32 0.89
C PRO A 58 -11.26 18.33 1.80
N GLY A 59 -10.07 18.76 1.35
CA GLY A 59 -9.30 19.79 2.03
C GLY A 59 -8.72 20.78 1.03
N LYS A 60 -8.17 21.88 1.54
CA LYS A 60 -7.49 22.87 0.70
C LYS A 60 -6.13 22.31 0.27
N GLY A 61 -6.00 21.98 -1.02
CA GLY A 61 -4.77 21.47 -1.59
C GLY A 61 -4.54 19.98 -1.36
N ILE A 62 -4.84 19.47 -0.19
CA ILE A 62 -4.70 18.05 0.14
C ILE A 62 -5.94 17.56 0.87
N ASP A 63 -6.43 16.39 0.49
CA ASP A 63 -7.58 15.79 1.15
C ASP A 63 -7.18 15.19 2.50
N HIS A 64 -8.16 15.09 3.39
CA HIS A 64 -7.94 14.62 4.75
C HIS A 64 -8.41 13.17 4.91
N LEU A 65 -7.59 12.37 5.57
CA LEU A 65 -7.96 11.05 6.03
C LEU A 65 -8.75 11.20 7.35
N THR A 66 -10.04 10.93 7.32
CA THR A 66 -10.92 11.17 8.47
C THR A 66 -11.22 9.92 9.26
N LYS A 67 -11.20 8.75 8.64
CA LYS A 67 -11.49 7.49 9.33
C LYS A 67 -10.68 6.37 8.71
N VAL A 68 -10.18 5.47 9.56
CA VAL A 68 -9.46 4.27 9.16
C VAL A 68 -10.05 3.08 9.91
N GLN A 69 -10.50 2.07 9.18
CA GLN A 69 -10.91 0.78 9.75
C GLN A 69 -9.97 -0.31 9.24
N PRO A 70 -9.33 -1.07 10.13
CA PRO A 70 -8.45 -2.14 9.71
C PRO A 70 -9.27 -3.29 9.12
N ILE A 71 -8.79 -3.83 8.00
CA ILE A 71 -9.34 -5.04 7.39
C ILE A 71 -8.35 -6.19 7.57
N ASN A 72 -7.10 -5.98 7.16
CA ASN A 72 -6.06 -6.97 7.31
C ASN A 72 -4.71 -6.29 7.55
N TYR A 73 -4.11 -6.57 8.69
CA TYR A 73 -2.80 -6.05 9.08
C TYR A 73 -1.66 -6.89 8.52
N PHE A 74 -1.98 -8.10 8.02
CA PHE A 74 -1.00 -9.06 7.52
C PHE A 74 0.04 -9.44 8.58
N VAL A 75 -0.45 -9.95 9.70
CA VAL A 75 0.38 -10.29 10.88
C VAL A 75 1.50 -11.27 10.52
N ASN A 76 1.21 -12.30 9.72
CA ASN A 76 2.20 -13.31 9.36
C ASN A 76 3.34 -12.74 8.51
N ILE A 77 3.03 -11.77 7.64
CA ILE A 77 4.06 -11.03 6.90
C ILE A 77 4.95 -10.27 7.90
N ARG A 78 4.34 -9.56 8.85
CA ARG A 78 5.08 -8.71 9.78
C ARG A 78 5.96 -9.48 10.76
N GLN A 79 5.64 -10.73 11.03
CA GLN A 79 6.42 -11.61 11.90
C GLN A 79 7.61 -12.27 11.18
N ASP A 80 7.70 -12.16 9.88
CA ASP A 80 8.76 -12.75 9.06
C ASP A 80 9.55 -11.63 8.39
N LEU A 81 10.85 -11.53 8.70
CA LEU A 81 11.69 -10.45 8.20
C LEU A 81 11.74 -10.41 6.67
N GLN A 82 11.92 -11.56 6.01
CA GLN A 82 12.03 -11.61 4.56
C GLN A 82 10.72 -11.22 3.88
N LYS A 83 9.60 -11.73 4.38
CA LYS A 83 8.27 -11.37 3.88
C LYS A 83 7.98 -9.89 4.07
N SER A 84 8.32 -9.36 5.24
CA SER A 84 8.12 -7.95 5.57
C SER A 84 8.94 -7.04 4.66
N LEU A 85 10.21 -7.40 4.39
CA LEU A 85 11.05 -6.66 3.46
C LEU A 85 10.50 -6.68 2.04
N SER A 86 10.00 -7.82 1.58
CA SER A 86 9.38 -7.95 0.25
C SER A 86 8.12 -7.11 0.12
N ALA A 87 7.24 -7.18 1.11
CA ALA A 87 6.01 -6.39 1.11
C ALA A 87 6.31 -4.89 1.15
N GLY A 88 7.23 -4.48 2.00
CA GLY A 88 7.68 -3.09 2.08
C GLY A 88 8.30 -2.59 0.77
N TYR A 89 9.11 -3.42 0.14
CA TYR A 89 9.70 -3.12 -1.17
C TYR A 89 8.64 -2.90 -2.25
N VAL A 90 7.66 -3.80 -2.32
CA VAL A 90 6.59 -3.72 -3.34
C VAL A 90 5.76 -2.46 -3.17
N VAL A 91 5.30 -2.16 -1.96
CA VAL A 91 4.48 -0.95 -1.77
C VAL A 91 5.30 0.34 -1.96
N SER A 92 6.57 0.33 -1.59
CA SER A 92 7.48 1.44 -1.86
C SER A 92 7.69 1.64 -3.36
N PHE A 93 7.85 0.57 -4.10
CA PHE A 93 7.97 0.59 -5.56
C PHE A 93 6.71 1.18 -6.20
N LEU A 94 5.53 0.72 -5.79
CA LEU A 94 4.26 1.24 -6.27
C LEU A 94 4.13 2.73 -5.98
N ASP A 95 4.50 3.16 -4.78
CA ASP A 95 4.45 4.56 -4.40
C ASP A 95 5.30 5.45 -5.31
N LYS A 96 6.44 4.93 -5.75
CA LYS A 96 7.36 5.68 -6.62
C LYS A 96 6.91 5.74 -8.07
N ILE A 97 6.30 4.67 -8.60
CA ILE A 97 5.98 4.59 -10.02
C ILE A 97 4.57 5.05 -10.37
N LEU A 98 3.63 5.00 -9.42
CA LEU A 98 2.26 5.43 -9.65
C LEU A 98 2.10 6.93 -9.39
N HIS A 99 1.31 7.59 -10.24
CA HIS A 99 0.96 8.99 -10.07
C HIS A 99 -0.36 9.12 -9.30
N VAL A 100 -0.49 10.20 -8.53
CA VAL A 100 -1.74 10.50 -7.82
C VAL A 100 -2.90 10.57 -8.82
N GLY A 101 -4.00 9.89 -8.48
CA GLY A 101 -5.17 9.79 -9.34
C GLY A 101 -5.09 8.72 -10.42
N GLU A 102 -3.96 8.01 -10.55
CA GLU A 102 -3.81 6.92 -11.51
C GLU A 102 -4.56 5.69 -11.00
N LYS A 103 -5.74 5.47 -11.57
CA LYS A 103 -6.65 4.39 -11.16
C LYS A 103 -6.50 3.18 -12.08
N ASP A 104 -6.20 2.02 -11.51
CA ASP A 104 -6.27 0.74 -12.20
C ASP A 104 -6.63 -0.35 -11.21
N GLU A 105 -7.86 -0.84 -11.28
CA GLU A 105 -8.35 -1.89 -10.38
C GLU A 105 -7.55 -3.19 -10.51
N ARG A 106 -6.97 -3.46 -11.68
CA ARG A 106 -6.12 -4.63 -11.87
C ARG A 106 -4.89 -4.58 -10.97
N ILE A 107 -4.26 -3.40 -10.87
CA ILE A 107 -3.10 -3.19 -9.98
C ILE A 107 -3.52 -3.36 -8.53
N PHE A 108 -4.67 -2.80 -8.15
CA PHE A 108 -5.19 -2.92 -6.79
C PHE A 108 -5.40 -4.39 -6.40
N PHE A 109 -6.15 -5.14 -7.19
CA PHE A 109 -6.44 -6.54 -6.87
C PHE A 109 -5.23 -7.44 -7.00
N LEU A 110 -4.33 -7.16 -7.93
CA LEU A 110 -3.08 -7.89 -8.07
C LEU A 110 -2.20 -7.73 -6.82
N THR A 111 -2.07 -6.51 -6.33
CA THR A 111 -1.30 -6.21 -5.12
C THR A 111 -1.93 -6.83 -3.89
N LEU A 112 -3.24 -6.68 -3.72
CA LEU A 112 -3.96 -7.27 -2.59
C LEU A 112 -3.84 -8.80 -2.60
N GLY A 113 -4.06 -9.43 -3.75
CA GLY A 113 -3.93 -10.89 -3.88
C GLY A 113 -2.53 -11.39 -3.57
N TRP A 114 -1.51 -10.65 -4.01
CA TRP A 114 -0.12 -11.00 -3.70
C TRP A 114 0.16 -10.91 -2.19
N LEU A 115 -0.30 -9.86 -1.53
CA LEU A 115 -0.15 -9.72 -0.08
C LEU A 115 -0.87 -10.83 0.67
N GLU A 116 -2.10 -11.16 0.27
CA GLU A 116 -2.86 -12.23 0.90
C GLU A 116 -2.16 -13.59 0.75
N ASN A 117 -1.65 -13.90 -0.44
CA ASN A 117 -0.90 -15.13 -0.67
C ASN A 117 0.38 -15.18 0.15
N LEU A 118 1.13 -14.09 0.20
CA LEU A 118 2.35 -13.99 1.00
C LEU A 118 2.05 -14.21 2.49
N ASN A 119 0.96 -13.66 2.98
CA ASN A 119 0.55 -13.79 4.39
C ASN A 119 0.12 -15.22 4.75
N LEU A 120 -0.43 -15.96 3.79
CA LEU A 120 -0.89 -17.34 4.01
C LEU A 120 0.22 -18.37 3.93
N GLN A 121 1.38 -18.03 3.37
CA GLN A 121 2.46 -19.00 3.23
C GLN A 121 3.10 -19.31 4.58
N LEU A 122 3.03 -20.60 4.95
CA LEU A 122 3.57 -21.11 6.22
C LEU A 122 5.07 -21.38 6.13
N THR A 123 5.63 -21.45 4.94
CA THR A 123 7.02 -21.82 4.69
C THR A 123 7.83 -20.64 4.18
N THR A 124 9.13 -20.84 4.13
CA THR A 124 10.13 -19.89 3.70
C THR A 124 9.71 -19.11 2.47
N TYR A 125 10.01 -17.83 2.48
CA TYR A 125 9.87 -16.90 1.40
C TYR A 125 10.17 -17.53 0.03
N ASN A 126 9.29 -17.31 -0.93
CA ASN A 126 9.43 -17.81 -2.27
C ASN A 126 9.68 -16.63 -3.25
N LEU A 127 10.92 -16.53 -3.73
CA LEU A 127 11.33 -15.51 -4.71
C LEU A 127 10.46 -15.51 -5.97
N TRP A 128 10.02 -16.69 -6.40
CA TRP A 128 9.17 -16.84 -7.57
C TRP A 128 7.86 -16.08 -7.47
N LEU A 129 7.26 -16.06 -6.28
CA LEU A 129 6.01 -15.35 -6.08
C LEU A 129 6.18 -13.84 -6.28
N THR A 130 7.28 -13.29 -5.77
CA THR A 130 7.58 -11.86 -5.92
C THR A 130 7.92 -11.52 -7.37
N ASP A 131 8.74 -12.33 -8.03
CA ASP A 131 9.11 -12.11 -9.44
C ASP A 131 7.89 -12.20 -10.35
N GLY A 132 7.03 -13.19 -10.15
CA GLY A 132 5.79 -13.32 -10.92
C GLY A 132 4.84 -12.14 -10.70
N PHE A 133 4.77 -11.62 -9.48
CA PHE A 133 3.98 -10.43 -9.18
C PHE A 133 4.54 -9.19 -9.90
N ILE A 134 5.85 -8.98 -9.87
CA ILE A 134 6.49 -7.84 -10.53
C ILE A 134 6.24 -7.88 -12.04
N VAL A 135 6.36 -9.04 -12.66
CA VAL A 135 6.09 -9.20 -14.10
C VAL A 135 4.65 -8.82 -14.43
N LYS A 136 3.68 -9.33 -13.67
CA LYS A 136 2.27 -9.01 -13.88
C LYS A 136 1.98 -7.52 -13.66
N LEU A 137 2.61 -6.94 -12.65
CA LEU A 137 2.47 -5.52 -12.34
C LEU A 137 2.98 -4.66 -13.49
N LEU A 138 4.15 -4.96 -14.03
CA LEU A 138 4.73 -4.23 -15.15
C LEU A 138 3.86 -4.36 -16.41
N ASN A 139 3.28 -5.53 -16.67
CA ASN A 139 2.33 -5.70 -17.76
C ASN A 139 1.09 -4.82 -17.58
N CYS A 140 0.55 -4.70 -16.38
CA CYS A 140 -0.57 -3.81 -16.09
C CYS A 140 -0.23 -2.34 -16.32
N LEU A 141 1.04 -1.98 -16.11
CA LEU A 141 1.53 -0.62 -16.31
C LEU A 141 1.89 -0.32 -17.78
N GLY A 142 1.74 -1.29 -18.68
CA GLY A 142 1.99 -1.11 -20.10
C GLY A 142 3.42 -1.44 -20.54
N TYR A 143 4.27 -1.97 -19.68
CA TYR A 143 5.60 -2.43 -20.06
C TYR A 143 5.55 -3.83 -20.62
N ASP A 144 6.24 -4.04 -21.75
CA ASP A 144 6.38 -5.37 -22.35
C ASP A 144 7.72 -5.97 -21.96
N ILE A 145 7.68 -6.89 -20.99
CA ILE A 145 8.89 -7.51 -20.44
C ILE A 145 9.48 -8.53 -21.40
N THR A 146 8.70 -9.10 -22.29
CA THR A 146 9.21 -10.09 -23.27
C THR A 146 10.19 -9.45 -24.27
N GLN A 147 10.12 -8.15 -24.47
CA GLN A 147 11.05 -7.41 -25.33
C GLN A 147 12.33 -7.01 -24.61
N VAL A 148 12.34 -7.01 -23.29
CA VAL A 148 13.47 -6.56 -22.46
C VAL A 148 14.38 -7.72 -22.10
N SER A 149 13.87 -8.93 -22.10
CA SER A 149 14.59 -10.14 -21.72
C SER A 149 15.40 -10.78 -22.86
N GLY A 150 15.56 -10.05 -23.94
CA GLY A 150 16.34 -10.50 -25.10
C GLY A 150 17.82 -10.63 -24.82
#